data_eaf35c23e0a2a7bd1631fc24bbd9138e
#
_entry.id   eaf35c23e0a2a7bd1631fc24bbd9138e
#
_cell.length_a   1.000
_cell.length_b   1.000
_cell.length_c   1.000
_cell.angle_alpha   90.00
_cell.angle_beta   90.00
_cell.angle_gamma   90.00
#
_symmetry.space_group_name_H-M   'P 1'
#
loop_
_entity.id
_entity.type
_entity.pdbx_description
1 polymer ?
#
loop_
_entity_poly.entity_id
_entity_poly.type
_entity_poly.pdbx_seq_one_letter_code
_entity_poly.pdbx_strand_id
1 'polypeptide(L)'
;MSITIRPITLSDKARWLELFREYVIFYKSKVSDEQFELTWQRIHSDFNMYGLIAELDGQIVGIAHYIFRPSTWEVKDFCYLEDLFVDPKVRGAGVGRALINELEKIAIAKGSKRLYWTTAPDNEVARRLYDKVATTEMLEYKISLSE
;
A
#
# COMPACT_ATOMS: atom_id res chain seq x y z
N MET A 1 -9.59 -5.76 -20.61
CA MET A 1 -8.91 -4.81 -19.70
C MET A 1 -7.56 -5.37 -19.29
N SER A 2 -6.54 -4.52 -19.30
CA SER A 2 -5.19 -4.92 -18.99
C SER A 2 -4.69 -4.21 -17.75
N ILE A 3 -4.36 -4.99 -16.71
CA ILE A 3 -3.81 -4.46 -15.46
C ILE A 3 -2.31 -4.75 -15.43
N THR A 4 -1.51 -3.72 -15.19
CA THR A 4 -0.06 -3.84 -15.03
C THR A 4 0.33 -3.28 -13.67
N ILE A 5 1.09 -4.07 -12.91
CA ILE A 5 1.65 -3.63 -11.63
C ILE A 5 3.15 -3.51 -11.80
N ARG A 6 3.70 -2.38 -11.40
CA ARG A 6 5.13 -2.11 -11.56
C ARG A 6 5.65 -1.22 -10.43
N PRO A 7 6.97 -1.22 -10.21
CA PRO A 7 7.56 -0.26 -9.26
C PRO A 7 7.30 1.18 -9.71
N ILE A 8 7.18 2.05 -8.72
CA ILE A 8 7.01 3.48 -8.95
C ILE A 8 8.30 4.06 -9.56
N THR A 9 8.14 5.00 -10.50
CA THR A 9 9.27 5.69 -11.13
C THR A 9 9.16 7.19 -10.90
N LEU A 10 10.24 7.92 -11.18
CA LEU A 10 10.27 9.37 -10.97
C LEU A 10 9.21 10.12 -11.79
N SER A 11 8.84 9.59 -12.95
CA SER A 11 7.84 10.23 -13.81
C SER A 11 6.41 10.07 -13.30
N ASP A 12 6.18 9.26 -12.27
CA ASP A 12 4.85 9.00 -11.73
C ASP A 12 4.39 10.01 -10.69
N LYS A 13 5.24 10.97 -10.31
CA LYS A 13 5.00 11.82 -9.15
C LYS A 13 3.64 12.53 -9.15
N ALA A 14 3.27 13.14 -10.26
CA ALA A 14 2.04 13.94 -10.30
C ALA A 14 0.80 13.09 -10.01
N ARG A 15 0.68 11.94 -10.68
CA ARG A 15 -0.48 11.07 -10.50
C ARG A 15 -0.44 10.32 -9.16
N TRP A 16 0.76 9.92 -8.73
CA TRP A 16 0.95 9.34 -7.40
C TRP A 16 0.45 10.29 -6.31
N LEU A 17 0.82 11.56 -6.40
CA LEU A 17 0.43 12.56 -5.41
C LEU A 17 -1.09 12.76 -5.40
N GLU A 18 -1.73 12.80 -6.57
CA GLU A 18 -3.19 12.90 -6.64
C GLU A 18 -3.86 11.73 -5.92
N LEU A 19 -3.42 10.51 -6.21
CA LEU A 19 -4.00 9.32 -5.60
C LEU A 19 -3.74 9.25 -4.09
N PHE A 20 -2.53 9.61 -3.67
CA PHE A 20 -2.19 9.60 -2.25
C PHE A 20 -3.00 10.65 -1.48
N ARG A 21 -3.21 11.82 -2.05
CA ARG A 21 -4.06 12.85 -1.44
C ARG A 21 -5.50 12.37 -1.29
N GLU A 22 -6.04 11.71 -2.31
CA GLU A 22 -7.40 11.14 -2.25
C GLU A 22 -7.51 10.08 -1.15
N TYR A 23 -6.49 9.24 -1.01
CA TYR A 23 -6.42 8.22 0.03
C TYR A 23 -6.45 8.84 1.43
N VAL A 24 -5.66 9.89 1.63
CA VAL A 24 -5.61 10.59 2.93
C VAL A 24 -6.97 11.22 3.25
N ILE A 25 -7.62 11.81 2.26
CA ILE A 25 -8.96 12.39 2.43
C ILE A 25 -9.98 11.31 2.75
N PHE A 26 -9.90 10.17 2.09
CA PHE A 26 -10.80 9.04 2.34
C PHE A 26 -10.77 8.62 3.81
N TYR A 27 -9.60 8.63 4.42
CA TYR A 27 -9.44 8.31 5.85
C TYR A 27 -9.68 9.51 6.77
N LYS A 28 -10.20 10.62 6.23
CA LYS A 28 -10.51 11.84 6.99
C LYS A 28 -9.30 12.34 7.77
N SER A 29 -8.12 12.18 7.19
CA SER A 29 -6.85 12.56 7.79
C SER A 29 -6.25 13.76 7.08
N LYS A 30 -5.10 14.21 7.55
CA LYS A 30 -4.34 15.31 6.98
C LYS A 30 -2.87 14.96 6.96
N VAL A 31 -2.23 15.24 5.85
CA VAL A 31 -0.78 15.07 5.69
C VAL A 31 -0.27 16.37 5.05
N SER A 32 0.82 16.92 5.59
CA SER A 32 1.40 18.15 5.06
C SER A 32 2.04 17.91 3.69
N ASP A 33 2.16 18.98 2.91
CA ASP A 33 2.86 18.91 1.62
C ASP A 33 4.33 18.46 1.82
N GLU A 34 4.95 18.91 2.91
CA GLU A 34 6.31 18.51 3.26
C GLU A 34 6.41 17.00 3.51
N GLN A 35 5.41 16.43 4.16
CA GLN A 35 5.39 14.99 4.43
C GLN A 35 5.19 14.19 3.14
N PHE A 36 4.33 14.63 2.23
CA PHE A 36 4.18 13.98 0.93
C PHE A 36 5.50 13.98 0.18
N GLU A 37 6.20 15.11 0.17
CA GLU A 37 7.49 15.22 -0.51
C GLU A 37 8.52 14.33 0.14
N LEU A 38 8.55 14.26 1.46
CA LEU A 38 9.47 13.39 2.18
C LEU A 38 9.22 11.92 1.85
N THR A 39 7.96 11.49 1.81
CA THR A 39 7.61 10.13 1.43
C THR A 39 8.10 9.82 0.01
N TRP A 40 7.88 10.76 -0.92
CA TRP A 40 8.37 10.61 -2.29
C TRP A 40 9.89 10.39 -2.33
N GLN A 41 10.63 11.21 -1.60
CA GLN A 41 12.08 11.08 -1.53
C GLN A 41 12.52 9.76 -0.91
N ARG A 42 11.85 9.32 0.14
CA ARG A 42 12.16 8.06 0.81
C ARG A 42 11.94 6.85 -0.08
N ILE A 43 10.86 6.86 -0.86
CA ILE A 43 10.57 5.78 -1.81
C ILE A 43 11.67 5.64 -2.86
N HIS A 44 12.32 6.75 -3.24
CA HIS A 44 13.36 6.75 -4.26
C HIS A 44 14.77 6.76 -3.68
N SER A 45 14.93 6.41 -2.41
CA SER A 45 16.22 6.35 -1.74
C SER A 45 16.34 5.00 -1.02
N ASP A 46 17.49 4.78 -0.37
CA ASP A 46 17.73 3.56 0.40
C ASP A 46 17.16 3.68 1.81
N PHE A 47 15.83 3.82 1.90
CA PHE A 47 15.13 4.05 3.17
C PHE A 47 14.25 2.87 3.59
N ASN A 48 14.31 1.75 2.85
CA ASN A 48 13.50 0.56 3.10
C ASN A 48 11.99 0.80 2.97
N MET A 49 11.62 1.75 2.14
CA MET A 49 10.24 2.14 1.84
C MET A 49 10.06 2.08 0.33
N TYR A 50 8.99 1.44 -0.13
CA TYR A 50 8.81 1.11 -1.55
C TYR A 50 7.40 1.45 -2.01
N GLY A 51 7.26 1.66 -3.31
CA GLY A 51 5.95 1.93 -3.91
C GLY A 51 5.71 1.11 -5.16
N LEU A 52 4.44 0.74 -5.34
CA LEU A 52 3.95 0.10 -6.56
C LEU A 52 2.91 1.00 -7.21
N ILE A 53 2.90 0.95 -8.52
CA ILE A 53 1.90 1.62 -9.37
C ILE A 53 1.06 0.55 -10.05
N ALA A 54 -0.25 0.76 -10.08
CA ALA A 54 -1.16 -0.06 -10.86
C ALA A 54 -1.67 0.75 -12.05
N GLU A 55 -1.52 0.18 -13.25
CA GLU A 55 -2.09 0.76 -14.48
C GLU A 55 -3.23 -0.11 -14.96
N LEU A 56 -4.29 0.54 -15.42
CA LEU A 56 -5.40 -0.12 -16.11
C LEU A 56 -5.47 0.49 -17.51
N ASP A 57 -5.21 -0.33 -18.52
CA ASP A 57 -5.18 0.10 -19.93
C ASP A 57 -4.28 1.32 -20.13
N GLY A 58 -3.11 1.32 -19.48
CA GLY A 58 -2.11 2.37 -19.61
C GLY A 58 -2.31 3.60 -18.72
N GLN A 59 -3.38 3.65 -17.95
CA GLN A 59 -3.65 4.77 -17.03
C GLN A 59 -3.33 4.36 -15.60
N ILE A 60 -2.64 5.23 -14.86
CA ILE A 60 -2.35 4.98 -13.45
C ILE A 60 -3.63 5.13 -12.63
N VAL A 61 -4.03 4.06 -11.96
CA VAL A 61 -5.29 4.01 -11.21
C VAL A 61 -5.13 3.52 -9.78
N GLY A 62 -3.94 3.11 -9.38
CA GLY A 62 -3.73 2.62 -8.02
C GLY A 62 -2.31 2.75 -7.56
N ILE A 63 -2.14 2.79 -6.25
CA ILE A 63 -0.84 2.86 -5.60
C ILE A 63 -0.81 1.94 -4.38
N ALA A 64 0.39 1.47 -4.04
CA ALA A 64 0.64 0.79 -2.78
C ALA A 64 1.99 1.23 -2.24
N HIS A 65 2.07 1.37 -0.93
CA HIS A 65 3.33 1.60 -0.24
C HIS A 65 3.59 0.43 0.68
N TYR A 66 4.82 -0.08 0.70
CA TYR A 66 5.17 -1.18 1.58
C TYR A 66 6.55 -0.99 2.17
N ILE A 67 6.78 -1.66 3.31
CA ILE A 67 7.98 -1.51 4.12
C ILE A 67 8.41 -2.90 4.53
N PHE A 68 9.69 -3.19 4.46
CA PHE A 68 10.25 -4.39 5.06
C PHE A 68 10.77 -4.04 6.45
N ARG A 69 10.34 -4.79 7.46
CA ARG A 69 10.76 -4.53 8.82
C ARG A 69 11.38 -5.77 9.48
N PRO A 70 12.44 -5.59 10.28
CA PRO A 70 13.00 -6.71 11.04
C PRO A 70 12.00 -7.27 12.03
N SER A 71 12.14 -8.55 12.34
CA SER A 71 11.33 -9.22 13.35
C SER A 71 12.26 -9.90 14.34
N THR A 72 11.83 -9.94 15.59
CA THR A 72 12.57 -10.69 16.60
C THR A 72 12.34 -12.19 16.49
N TRP A 73 11.40 -12.61 15.63
CA TRP A 73 10.99 -14.01 15.50
C TRP A 73 11.54 -14.69 14.25
N GLU A 74 12.02 -13.91 13.26
CA GLU A 74 12.44 -14.44 11.98
C GLU A 74 13.74 -13.80 11.51
N VAL A 75 14.53 -14.56 10.76
CA VAL A 75 15.79 -14.05 10.21
C VAL A 75 15.53 -12.97 9.15
N LYS A 76 14.54 -13.19 8.31
CA LYS A 76 14.19 -12.25 7.25
C LYS A 76 13.10 -11.27 7.71
N ASP A 77 13.06 -10.11 7.10
CA ASP A 77 12.09 -9.07 7.42
C ASP A 77 10.66 -9.50 7.09
N PHE A 78 9.70 -9.00 7.84
CA PHE A 78 8.29 -9.07 7.46
C PHE A 78 7.98 -7.94 6.50
N CYS A 79 7.03 -8.16 5.61
CA CYS A 79 6.55 -7.14 4.69
C CYS A 79 5.26 -6.53 5.22
N TYR A 80 5.27 -5.21 5.42
CA TYR A 80 4.11 -4.47 5.87
C TYR A 80 3.57 -3.62 4.72
N LEU A 81 2.31 -3.85 4.35
CA LEU A 81 1.60 -3.03 3.37
C LEU A 81 0.98 -1.86 4.12
N GLU A 82 1.62 -0.69 4.00
CA GLU A 82 1.22 0.52 4.72
C GLU A 82 -0.02 1.15 4.11
N ASP A 83 -0.04 1.32 2.79
CA ASP A 83 -1.11 2.01 2.07
C ASP A 83 -1.47 1.25 0.81
N LEU A 84 -2.76 1.15 0.55
CA LEU A 84 -3.31 0.57 -0.68
C LEU A 84 -4.51 1.39 -1.10
N PHE A 85 -4.43 2.00 -2.28
CA PHE A 85 -5.52 2.82 -2.78
C PHE A 85 -5.74 2.61 -4.28
N VAL A 86 -6.99 2.46 -4.65
CA VAL A 86 -7.42 2.34 -6.05
C VAL A 86 -8.43 3.44 -6.32
N ASP A 87 -8.27 4.13 -7.45
CA ASP A 87 -9.19 5.17 -7.88
C ASP A 87 -10.62 4.62 -7.84
N PRO A 88 -11.53 5.27 -7.10
CA PRO A 88 -12.91 4.78 -6.99
C PRO A 88 -13.63 4.62 -8.33
N LYS A 89 -13.20 5.35 -9.37
CA LYS A 89 -13.80 5.27 -10.71
C LYS A 89 -13.60 3.93 -11.38
N VAL A 90 -12.61 3.14 -10.94
CA VAL A 90 -12.30 1.84 -11.54
C VAL A 90 -12.48 0.68 -10.56
N ARG A 91 -13.26 0.88 -9.51
CA ARG A 91 -13.57 -0.19 -8.55
C ARG A 91 -14.24 -1.38 -9.24
N GLY A 92 -13.95 -2.57 -8.72
CA GLY A 92 -14.51 -3.79 -9.27
C GLY A 92 -13.73 -4.38 -10.43
N ALA A 93 -12.64 -3.70 -10.89
CA ALA A 93 -11.82 -4.21 -11.98
C ALA A 93 -10.71 -5.17 -11.52
N GLY A 94 -10.55 -5.38 -10.20
CA GLY A 94 -9.55 -6.29 -9.67
C GLY A 94 -8.18 -5.66 -9.43
N VAL A 95 -8.08 -4.33 -9.45
CA VAL A 95 -6.80 -3.63 -9.30
C VAL A 95 -6.20 -3.83 -7.92
N GLY A 96 -7.02 -3.71 -6.86
CA GLY A 96 -6.54 -3.90 -5.49
C GLY A 96 -5.99 -5.30 -5.27
N ARG A 97 -6.70 -6.30 -5.78
CA ARG A 97 -6.24 -7.69 -5.69
C ARG A 97 -4.94 -7.90 -6.46
N ALA A 98 -4.80 -7.28 -7.63
CA ALA A 98 -3.59 -7.39 -8.42
C ALA A 98 -2.39 -6.78 -7.69
N LEU A 99 -2.57 -5.65 -7.00
CA LEU A 99 -1.54 -5.04 -6.18
C LEU A 99 -1.09 -5.97 -5.05
N ILE A 100 -2.05 -6.57 -4.34
CA ILE A 100 -1.74 -7.50 -3.25
C ILE A 100 -1.02 -8.74 -3.79
N ASN A 101 -1.48 -9.29 -4.92
CA ASN A 101 -0.85 -10.47 -5.52
C ASN A 101 0.60 -10.19 -5.92
N GLU A 102 0.88 -9.02 -6.49
CA GLU A 102 2.25 -8.65 -6.85
C GLU A 102 3.12 -8.47 -5.61
N LEU A 103 2.58 -7.83 -4.58
CA LEU A 103 3.31 -7.64 -3.32
C LEU A 103 3.60 -8.98 -2.64
N GLU A 104 2.68 -9.93 -2.73
CA GLU A 104 2.91 -11.28 -2.22
C GLU A 104 4.12 -11.92 -2.89
N LYS A 105 4.22 -11.81 -4.21
CA LYS A 105 5.38 -12.32 -4.97
C LYS A 105 6.67 -11.64 -4.53
N ILE A 106 6.64 -10.33 -4.36
CA ILE A 106 7.80 -9.56 -3.90
C ILE A 106 8.24 -10.02 -2.51
N ALA A 107 7.30 -10.18 -1.59
CA ALA A 107 7.58 -10.60 -0.23
C ALA A 107 8.17 -12.02 -0.19
N ILE A 108 7.62 -12.94 -0.98
CA ILE A 108 8.14 -14.30 -1.08
C ILE A 108 9.57 -14.29 -1.61
N ALA A 109 9.84 -13.50 -2.65
CA ALA A 109 11.18 -13.39 -3.23
C ALA A 109 12.20 -12.85 -2.24
N LYS A 110 11.78 -12.00 -1.31
CA LYS A 110 12.63 -11.47 -0.23
C LYS A 110 12.79 -12.44 0.95
N GLY A 111 12.07 -13.55 0.94
CA GLY A 111 12.12 -14.51 2.04
C GLY A 111 11.24 -14.16 3.23
N SER A 112 10.34 -13.19 3.08
CA SER A 112 9.43 -12.81 4.15
C SER A 112 8.48 -13.95 4.51
N LYS A 113 8.26 -14.15 5.80
CA LYS A 113 7.30 -15.13 6.30
C LYS A 113 5.92 -14.54 6.52
N ARG A 114 5.78 -13.22 6.38
CA ARG A 114 4.52 -12.55 6.62
C ARG A 114 4.41 -11.31 5.75
N LEU A 115 3.29 -11.22 5.06
CA LEU A 115 2.80 -9.99 4.45
C LEU A 115 1.52 -9.64 5.21
N TYR A 116 1.45 -8.45 5.76
CA TYR A 116 0.31 -8.07 6.60
C TYR A 116 -0.03 -6.60 6.45
N TRP A 117 -1.26 -6.26 6.82
CA TRP A 117 -1.77 -4.89 6.79
C TRP A 117 -2.93 -4.76 7.75
N THR A 118 -3.35 -3.51 8.00
CA THR A 118 -4.49 -3.20 8.85
C THR A 118 -5.51 -2.40 8.07
N THR A 119 -6.75 -2.43 8.52
CA THR A 119 -7.82 -1.60 7.99
C THR A 119 -8.81 -1.31 9.12
N ALA A 120 -9.62 -0.26 8.95
CA ALA A 120 -10.67 0.03 9.93
C ALA A 120 -11.72 -1.10 9.94
N PRO A 121 -12.22 -1.50 11.11
CA PRO A 121 -13.20 -2.59 11.19
C PRO A 121 -14.46 -2.36 10.37
N ASP A 122 -14.86 -1.11 10.16
CA ASP A 122 -16.05 -0.74 9.41
C ASP A 122 -15.80 -0.46 7.93
N ASN A 123 -14.58 -0.69 7.45
CA ASN A 123 -14.26 -0.53 6.02
C ASN A 123 -14.71 -1.79 5.25
N GLU A 124 -16.03 -1.88 5.04
CA GLU A 124 -16.64 -3.07 4.44
C GLU A 124 -16.15 -3.35 3.01
N VAL A 125 -15.97 -2.30 2.22
CA VAL A 125 -15.55 -2.46 0.82
C VAL A 125 -14.16 -3.11 0.75
N ALA A 126 -13.21 -2.61 1.53
CA ALA A 126 -11.86 -3.18 1.57
C ALA A 126 -11.87 -4.59 2.15
N ARG A 127 -12.64 -4.81 3.21
CA ARG A 127 -12.68 -6.11 3.88
C ARG A 127 -13.27 -7.21 3.02
N ARG A 128 -14.17 -6.89 2.09
CA ARG A 128 -14.68 -7.90 1.14
C ARG A 128 -13.54 -8.50 0.32
N LEU A 129 -12.58 -7.68 -0.09
CA LEU A 129 -11.40 -8.18 -0.78
C LEU A 129 -10.48 -8.90 0.19
N TYR A 130 -10.16 -8.28 1.32
CA TYR A 130 -9.17 -8.79 2.25
C TYR A 130 -9.56 -10.16 2.82
N ASP A 131 -10.83 -10.36 3.13
CA ASP A 131 -11.34 -11.63 3.66
C ASP A 131 -11.21 -12.78 2.65
N LYS A 132 -11.09 -12.46 1.35
CA LYS A 132 -10.90 -13.47 0.30
C LYS A 132 -9.45 -13.87 0.12
N VAL A 133 -8.51 -13.01 0.51
CA VAL A 133 -7.08 -13.21 0.20
C VAL A 133 -6.23 -13.42 1.44
N ALA A 134 -6.75 -13.15 2.63
CA ALA A 134 -5.98 -13.21 3.87
C ALA A 134 -6.86 -13.61 5.05
N THR A 135 -6.24 -13.78 6.21
CA THR A 135 -6.92 -14.09 7.46
C THR A 135 -6.77 -12.92 8.44
N THR A 136 -7.72 -12.78 9.34
CA THR A 136 -7.69 -11.75 10.38
C THR A 136 -7.64 -12.45 11.73
N GLU A 137 -6.54 -12.30 12.45
CA GLU A 137 -6.33 -13.00 13.71
C GLU A 137 -5.99 -12.09 14.87
N MET A 138 -5.44 -10.89 14.57
CA MET A 138 -4.93 -9.98 15.60
C MET A 138 -5.70 -8.68 15.61
N LEU A 139 -5.78 -8.09 16.80
CA LEU A 139 -6.30 -6.74 16.98
C LEU A 139 -5.13 -5.77 17.13
N GLU A 140 -5.28 -4.57 16.62
CA GLU A 140 -4.31 -3.52 16.82
C GLU A 140 -4.70 -2.68 18.04
N TYR A 141 -3.76 -2.48 18.96
CA TYR A 141 -3.88 -1.51 20.05
C TYR A 141 -2.95 -0.36 19.78
N LYS A 142 -3.39 0.85 20.04
CA LYS A 142 -2.65 2.05 19.73
C LYS A 142 -2.74 3.06 20.87
N ILE A 143 -1.60 3.66 21.23
CA ILE A 143 -1.55 4.82 22.12
C ILE A 143 -1.09 5.98 21.27
N SER A 144 -1.91 7.03 21.16
CA SER A 144 -1.51 8.23 20.43
C SER A 144 -0.56 9.04 21.31
N LEU A 145 0.64 9.34 20.78
CA LEU A 145 1.73 9.89 21.58
C LEU A 145 1.95 11.39 21.40
N SER A 146 1.16 12.04 20.58
CA SER A 146 1.33 13.46 20.37
C SER A 146 0.01 14.19 20.51
N GLU A 147 0.10 15.49 20.64
CA GLU A 147 -1.02 16.43 20.67
C GLU A 147 -1.83 16.41 19.37
#